data_7d74790a4006f23d16ba1d5d251e298e
#
_entry.id   7d74790a4006f23d16ba1d5d251e298e
#
_cell.length_a   1.000
_cell.length_b   1.000
_cell.length_c   1.000
_cell.angle_alpha   90.00
_cell.angle_beta   90.00
_cell.angle_gamma   90.00
#
_symmetry.space_group_name_H-M   'P 1'
#
loop_
_entity.id
_entity.type
_entity.pdbx_description
1 polymer ?
#
loop_
_entity_poly.entity_id
_entity_poly.type
_entity_poly.pdbx_seq_one_letter_code
_entity_poly.pdbx_strand_id
1 'polypeptide(L)'
;AIENRFGLKYWSGAAEDHICKPFVGIEGYKEKGTAVTFSKYDLKKLFADEGFEYQRLYYVLPDYKFPVVIYTDKYVPNASTLSKLAFSYIDNSILLWNEAKLYKDIINNNVQDFFANSFLIEVSRVKLENNQPVYITAKAEARKPYRVTTLIYDDRHIEKIPVHEAAIAHI
;
A
#
# COMPACT_ATOMS: atom_id res chain seq x y z
N ALA A 1 -5.38 1.54 7.87
CA ALA A 1 -4.30 1.70 6.88
C ALA A 1 -3.32 2.77 7.36
N ILE A 2 -2.08 2.69 6.95
CA ILE A 2 -1.01 3.60 7.39
C ILE A 2 0.08 3.72 6.32
N GLU A 3 0.75 4.87 6.25
CA GLU A 3 1.90 5.07 5.38
C GLU A 3 3.13 4.31 5.86
N ASN A 4 3.89 3.81 4.89
CA ASN A 4 5.16 3.15 5.16
C ASN A 4 6.29 4.18 5.19
N ARG A 5 7.05 4.25 6.27
CA ARG A 5 8.25 5.09 6.43
C ARG A 5 9.23 4.95 5.26
N PHE A 6 9.38 3.73 4.75
CA PHE A 6 10.28 3.40 3.64
C PHE A 6 9.56 3.29 2.30
N GLY A 7 8.34 3.85 2.20
CA GLY A 7 7.62 3.89 0.94
C GLY A 7 8.42 4.56 -0.18
N LEU A 8 8.33 4.01 -1.37
CA LEU A 8 9.10 4.46 -2.54
C LEU A 8 8.92 5.96 -2.82
N LYS A 9 7.72 6.49 -2.53
CA LYS A 9 7.42 7.92 -2.63
C LYS A 9 8.37 8.79 -1.80
N TYR A 10 8.71 8.37 -0.59
CA TYR A 10 9.60 9.14 0.28
C TYR A 10 11.06 9.10 -0.18
N TRP A 11 11.49 7.97 -0.75
CA TRP A 11 12.80 7.88 -1.39
C TRP A 11 12.89 8.75 -2.65
N SER A 12 11.78 8.96 -3.36
CA SER A 12 11.74 9.85 -4.52
C SER A 12 11.68 11.34 -4.17
N GLY A 13 11.60 11.68 -2.89
CA GLY A 13 11.63 13.07 -2.42
C GLY A 13 10.27 13.64 -2.00
N ALA A 14 9.21 12.81 -1.94
CA ALA A 14 7.93 13.25 -1.37
C ALA A 14 8.12 13.64 0.10
N ALA A 15 7.52 14.75 0.50
CA ALA A 15 7.50 15.18 1.89
C ALA A 15 6.40 14.44 2.67
N GLU A 16 6.62 14.27 3.97
CA GLU A 16 5.56 13.81 4.86
C GLU A 16 4.55 14.93 5.12
N ASP A 17 3.26 14.61 5.11
CA ASP A 17 2.16 15.58 5.21
C ASP A 17 2.26 16.48 6.46
N HIS A 18 2.71 15.91 7.57
CA HIS A 18 2.76 16.62 8.87
C HIS A 18 3.99 17.51 9.04
N ILE A 19 5.08 17.21 8.34
CA ILE A 19 6.38 17.86 8.55
C ILE A 19 6.73 18.74 7.35
N CYS A 20 6.14 18.47 6.19
CA CYS A 20 6.38 19.16 4.92
C CYS A 20 7.86 19.19 4.50
N LYS A 21 8.62 18.18 4.90
CA LYS A 21 10.05 18.02 4.55
C LYS A 21 10.31 16.61 4.02
N PRO A 22 11.10 16.45 2.97
CA PRO A 22 11.49 15.15 2.47
C PRO A 22 12.47 14.44 3.42
N PHE A 23 12.53 13.12 3.33
CA PHE A 23 13.48 12.21 3.98
C PHE A 23 13.45 12.14 5.52
N VAL A 24 12.60 12.93 6.21
CA VAL A 24 12.61 12.98 7.69
C VAL A 24 12.32 11.62 8.31
N GLY A 25 11.34 10.87 7.81
CA GLY A 25 11.04 9.53 8.31
C GLY A 25 12.16 8.54 8.03
N ILE A 26 12.80 8.63 6.87
CA ILE A 26 13.92 7.75 6.47
C ILE A 26 15.14 7.99 7.37
N GLU A 27 15.46 9.24 7.66
CA GLU A 27 16.58 9.63 8.53
C GLU A 27 16.31 9.41 10.03
N GLY A 28 15.03 9.21 10.38
CA GLY A 28 14.57 9.13 11.76
C GLY A 28 14.10 10.49 12.30
N TYR A 29 12.98 10.46 13.00
CA TYR A 29 12.35 11.67 13.57
C TYR A 29 13.20 12.23 14.71
N LYS A 30 13.62 13.49 14.61
CA LYS A 30 14.45 14.17 15.61
C LYS A 30 13.64 14.76 16.75
N GLU A 31 12.38 15.11 16.51
CA GLU A 31 11.50 15.78 17.48
C GLU A 31 10.55 14.76 18.12
N LYS A 32 10.46 14.80 19.46
CA LYS A 32 9.49 13.99 20.20
C LYS A 32 8.09 14.62 20.11
N GLY A 33 7.06 13.79 19.97
CA GLY A 33 5.66 14.23 19.99
C GLY A 33 5.10 14.63 18.62
N THR A 34 5.84 14.48 17.55
CA THR A 34 5.31 14.60 16.18
C THR A 34 4.65 13.31 15.73
N ALA A 35 3.73 13.40 14.76
CA ALA A 35 3.23 12.22 14.08
C ALA A 35 4.39 11.53 13.34
N VAL A 36 4.41 10.20 13.39
CA VAL A 36 5.47 9.39 12.77
C VAL A 36 4.86 8.32 11.87
N THR A 37 5.57 8.00 10.80
CA THR A 37 5.29 6.82 9.98
C THR A 37 6.06 5.60 10.50
N PHE A 38 5.60 4.42 10.19
CA PHE A 38 6.16 3.17 10.69
C PHE A 38 6.69 2.33 9.52
N SER A 39 7.75 1.55 9.79
CA SER A 39 8.17 0.48 8.90
C SER A 39 7.29 -0.78 9.10
N LYS A 40 7.38 -1.71 8.16
CA LYS A 40 6.77 -3.05 8.31
C LYS A 40 7.21 -3.73 9.61
N TYR A 41 8.50 -3.61 9.95
CA TYR A 41 9.06 -4.20 11.17
C TYR A 41 8.46 -3.56 12.42
N ASP A 42 8.42 -2.22 12.49
CA ASP A 42 7.89 -1.49 13.63
C ASP A 42 6.42 -1.84 13.90
N LEU A 43 5.61 -1.91 12.84
CA LEU A 43 4.20 -2.27 12.95
C LEU A 43 4.01 -3.69 13.45
N LYS A 44 4.74 -4.65 12.86
CA LYS A 44 4.65 -6.04 13.29
C LYS A 44 5.03 -6.22 14.75
N LYS A 45 6.11 -5.54 15.17
CA LYS A 45 6.55 -5.58 16.54
C LYS A 45 5.54 -4.94 17.49
N LEU A 46 5.04 -3.75 17.16
CA LEU A 46 4.05 -3.03 17.96
C LEU A 46 2.82 -3.89 18.25
N PHE A 47 2.25 -4.52 17.21
CA PHE A 47 1.06 -5.35 17.38
C PHE A 47 1.36 -6.67 18.11
N ALA A 48 2.54 -7.26 17.92
CA ALA A 48 2.94 -8.46 18.65
C ALA A 48 3.13 -8.15 20.15
N ASP A 49 3.77 -7.04 20.48
CA ASP A 49 3.98 -6.58 21.87
C ASP A 49 2.62 -6.34 22.60
N GLU A 50 1.57 -5.95 21.86
CA GLU A 50 0.20 -5.78 22.35
C GLU A 50 -0.65 -7.08 22.32
N GLY A 51 -0.05 -8.22 22.03
CA GLY A 51 -0.68 -9.54 22.05
C GLY A 51 -1.51 -9.88 20.79
N PHE A 52 -1.31 -9.18 19.69
CA PHE A 52 -1.88 -9.53 18.38
C PHE A 52 -0.92 -10.44 17.62
N GLU A 53 -0.97 -11.73 17.92
CA GLU A 53 -0.07 -12.73 17.34
C GLU A 53 -0.33 -12.99 15.85
N TYR A 54 -1.59 -12.87 15.43
CA TYR A 54 -1.98 -13.11 14.05
C TYR A 54 -2.08 -11.80 13.30
N GLN A 55 -1.22 -11.65 12.30
CA GLN A 55 -1.10 -10.42 11.52
C GLN A 55 -1.10 -10.74 10.03
N ARG A 56 -1.94 -10.05 9.26
CA ARG A 56 -1.95 -10.08 7.80
C ARG A 56 -1.66 -8.69 7.28
N LEU A 57 -0.63 -8.58 6.46
CA LEU A 57 -0.21 -7.34 5.85
C LEU A 57 -0.60 -7.31 4.39
N TYR A 58 -1.16 -6.19 3.96
CA TYR A 58 -1.42 -5.87 2.57
C TYR A 58 -0.60 -4.64 2.19
N TYR A 59 -0.04 -4.68 1.00
CA TYR A 59 0.72 -3.59 0.40
C TYR A 59 -0.21 -2.79 -0.50
N VAL A 60 -0.27 -1.49 -0.30
CA VAL A 60 -1.24 -0.60 -0.95
C VAL A 60 -0.53 0.38 -1.86
N LEU A 61 -0.95 0.45 -3.11
CA LEU A 61 -0.40 1.34 -4.12
C LEU A 61 -1.52 2.04 -4.91
N PRO A 62 -1.31 3.28 -5.36
CA PRO A 62 -0.16 4.15 -5.08
C PRO A 62 -0.12 4.67 -3.65
N ASP A 63 -1.28 4.82 -2.98
CA ASP A 63 -1.44 5.33 -1.63
C ASP A 63 -2.72 4.77 -1.00
N TYR A 64 -2.78 4.66 0.34
CA TYR A 64 -3.97 4.15 1.04
C TYR A 64 -5.19 5.08 0.92
N LYS A 65 -4.98 6.37 0.65
CA LYS A 65 -6.07 7.34 0.44
C LYS A 65 -6.80 7.08 -0.89
N PHE A 66 -6.07 6.62 -1.91
CA PHE A 66 -6.59 6.30 -3.24
C PHE A 66 -6.01 4.98 -3.75
N PRO A 67 -6.38 3.85 -3.15
CA PRO A 67 -5.81 2.55 -3.52
C PRO A 67 -6.29 2.12 -4.91
N VAL A 68 -5.36 1.75 -5.76
CA VAL A 68 -5.63 1.15 -7.08
C VAL A 68 -5.32 -0.33 -7.07
N VAL A 69 -4.24 -0.71 -6.37
CA VAL A 69 -3.80 -2.08 -6.19
C VAL A 69 -3.48 -2.32 -4.73
N ILE A 70 -4.04 -3.41 -4.20
CA ILE A 70 -3.76 -3.93 -2.86
C ILE A 70 -3.34 -5.38 -3.04
N TYR A 71 -2.22 -5.80 -2.46
CA TYR A 71 -1.71 -7.16 -2.61
C TYR A 71 -0.98 -7.65 -1.37
N THR A 72 -0.70 -8.94 -1.31
CA THR A 72 0.04 -9.59 -0.22
C THR A 72 1.29 -10.28 -0.77
N ASP A 73 2.12 -10.85 0.11
CA ASP A 73 3.27 -11.67 -0.28
C ASP A 73 2.88 -12.91 -1.11
N LYS A 74 1.62 -13.35 -1.03
CA LYS A 74 1.11 -14.52 -1.77
C LYS A 74 0.80 -14.23 -3.23
N TYR A 75 0.60 -12.97 -3.61
CA TYR A 75 0.33 -12.56 -4.97
C TYR A 75 0.98 -11.22 -5.28
N VAL A 76 2.20 -11.26 -5.77
CA VAL A 76 2.92 -10.06 -6.19
C VAL A 76 2.54 -9.69 -7.62
N PRO A 77 2.01 -8.47 -7.86
CA PRO A 77 1.69 -8.02 -9.22
C PRO A 77 2.95 -7.96 -10.08
N ASN A 78 2.78 -8.14 -11.38
CA ASN A 78 3.92 -7.98 -12.28
C ASN A 78 4.34 -6.49 -12.41
N ALA A 79 5.61 -6.26 -12.75
CA ALA A 79 6.19 -4.93 -12.88
C ALA A 79 5.44 -4.04 -13.88
N SER A 80 4.90 -4.62 -14.98
CA SER A 80 4.17 -3.84 -15.98
C SER A 80 2.82 -3.32 -15.47
N THR A 81 2.20 -4.00 -14.51
CA THR A 81 0.99 -3.52 -13.83
C THR A 81 1.34 -2.33 -12.95
N LEU A 82 2.36 -2.45 -12.11
CA LEU A 82 2.76 -1.40 -11.18
C LEU A 82 3.31 -0.16 -11.89
N SER A 83 4.08 -0.34 -12.96
CA SER A 83 4.63 0.77 -13.76
C SER A 83 3.56 1.63 -14.45
N LYS A 84 2.34 1.14 -14.60
CA LYS A 84 1.22 1.88 -15.20
C LYS A 84 0.40 2.66 -14.19
N LEU A 85 0.65 2.51 -12.89
CA LEU A 85 -0.04 3.29 -11.88
C LEU A 85 0.40 4.74 -11.99
N ALA A 86 -0.56 5.65 -12.02
CA ALA A 86 -0.28 7.08 -11.96
C ALA A 86 -0.01 7.44 -10.50
N PHE A 87 1.20 7.90 -10.23
CA PHE A 87 1.55 8.40 -8.91
C PHE A 87 1.45 9.92 -8.94
N SER A 88 0.48 10.46 -8.25
CA SER A 88 0.36 11.89 -7.99
C SER A 88 0.46 12.08 -6.49
N TYR A 89 1.62 12.49 -6.04
CA TYR A 89 1.80 12.84 -4.66
C TYR A 89 1.60 14.34 -4.46
N ILE A 90 1.98 15.10 -3.78
CA ILE A 90 1.73 16.51 -3.49
C ILE A 90 2.14 17.39 -4.68
N ASP A 91 1.31 18.35 -5.05
CA ASP A 91 1.45 19.22 -6.23
C ASP A 91 2.76 20.03 -6.33
N ASN A 92 3.55 20.14 -5.28
CA ASN A 92 4.77 20.95 -5.22
C ASN A 92 6.04 20.17 -4.85
N SER A 93 6.03 18.84 -4.88
CA SER A 93 7.22 18.06 -4.59
C SER A 93 8.10 17.89 -5.82
N ILE A 94 9.38 18.18 -5.69
CA ILE A 94 10.39 17.84 -6.70
C ILE A 94 10.72 16.38 -6.52
N LEU A 95 10.21 15.54 -7.44
CA LEU A 95 10.56 14.11 -7.44
C LEU A 95 11.96 13.95 -8.06
N LEU A 96 12.84 13.28 -7.34
CA LEU A 96 14.23 13.06 -7.76
C LEU A 96 14.33 12.08 -8.93
N TRP A 97 13.35 11.17 -9.06
CA TRP A 97 13.31 10.16 -10.10
C TRP A 97 11.90 9.57 -10.28
N ASN A 98 11.71 8.81 -11.34
CA ASN A 98 10.42 8.22 -11.69
C ASN A 98 10.27 6.83 -11.09
N GLU A 99 9.39 6.69 -10.11
CA GLU A 99 9.10 5.44 -9.41
C GLU A 99 8.68 4.30 -10.36
N ALA A 100 7.92 4.60 -11.40
CA ALA A 100 7.42 3.60 -12.35
C ALA A 100 8.55 2.79 -13.00
N LYS A 101 9.75 3.38 -13.15
CA LYS A 101 10.90 2.71 -13.74
C LYS A 101 11.56 1.69 -12.83
N LEU A 102 11.34 1.78 -11.50
CA LEU A 102 12.01 0.93 -10.52
C LEU A 102 11.26 -0.36 -10.20
N TYR A 103 9.97 -0.45 -10.51
CA TYR A 103 9.18 -1.62 -10.10
C TYR A 103 9.71 -2.94 -10.65
N LYS A 104 10.34 -2.95 -11.83
CA LYS A 104 10.96 -4.16 -12.36
C LYS A 104 12.07 -4.68 -11.44
N ASP A 105 12.94 -3.78 -11.00
CA ASP A 105 14.08 -4.15 -10.15
C ASP A 105 13.62 -4.45 -8.73
N ILE A 106 12.65 -3.71 -8.20
CA ILE A 106 12.04 -3.96 -6.88
C ILE A 106 11.45 -5.37 -6.83
N ILE A 107 10.69 -5.79 -7.85
CA ILE A 107 10.08 -7.11 -7.89
C ILE A 107 11.14 -8.20 -8.10
N ASN A 108 12.08 -8.00 -9.02
CA ASN A 108 13.14 -8.97 -9.29
C ASN A 108 14.03 -9.24 -8.07
N ASN A 109 14.18 -8.24 -7.19
CA ASN A 109 14.96 -8.35 -5.95
C ASN A 109 14.09 -8.76 -4.74
N ASN A 110 12.78 -8.99 -4.91
CA ASN A 110 11.84 -9.37 -3.85
C ASN A 110 11.81 -8.37 -2.66
N VAL A 111 11.87 -7.07 -2.95
CA VAL A 111 11.84 -5.99 -1.94
C VAL A 111 10.60 -5.10 -2.04
N GLN A 112 9.57 -5.55 -2.74
CA GLN A 112 8.32 -4.82 -2.94
C GLN A 112 7.58 -4.54 -1.63
N ASP A 113 7.73 -5.37 -0.64
CA ASP A 113 7.16 -5.21 0.68
C ASP A 113 7.84 -4.09 1.48
N PHE A 114 9.14 -3.91 1.30
CA PHE A 114 9.89 -2.84 1.92
C PHE A 114 9.53 -1.48 1.33
N PHE A 115 9.37 -1.41 0.00
CA PHE A 115 9.12 -0.16 -0.74
C PHE A 115 7.64 0.16 -0.98
N ALA A 116 6.71 -0.66 -0.53
CA ALA A 116 5.28 -0.34 -0.64
C ALA A 116 4.99 1.01 0.03
N ASN A 117 4.20 1.87 -0.62
CA ASN A 117 3.96 3.23 -0.10
C ASN A 117 3.08 3.25 1.16
N SER A 118 2.20 2.27 1.29
CA SER A 118 1.28 2.18 2.43
C SER A 118 0.97 0.73 2.77
N PHE A 119 0.53 0.51 3.99
CA PHE A 119 0.07 -0.78 4.50
C PHE A 119 -1.41 -0.72 4.90
N LEU A 120 -2.13 -1.80 4.61
CA LEU A 120 -3.35 -2.18 5.30
C LEU A 120 -3.01 -3.40 6.17
N ILE A 121 -3.35 -3.35 7.45
CA ILE A 121 -3.00 -4.40 8.41
C ILE A 121 -4.28 -4.92 9.06
N GLU A 122 -4.44 -6.22 9.00
CA GLU A 122 -5.42 -6.96 9.77
C GLU A 122 -4.70 -7.64 10.93
N VAL A 123 -5.18 -7.44 12.14
CA VAL A 123 -4.58 -8.00 13.36
C VAL A 123 -5.63 -8.71 14.19
N SER A 124 -5.25 -9.81 14.83
CA SER A 124 -6.16 -10.59 15.69
C SER A 124 -5.38 -11.29 16.80
N ARG A 125 -6.06 -11.55 17.92
CA ARG A 125 -5.58 -12.41 19.00
C ARG A 125 -5.89 -13.88 18.76
N VAL A 126 -6.75 -14.17 17.81
CA VAL A 126 -7.09 -15.52 17.37
C VAL A 126 -6.73 -15.69 15.90
N LYS A 127 -6.59 -16.94 15.45
CA LYS A 127 -6.20 -17.24 14.07
C LYS A 127 -7.11 -16.54 13.06
N LEU A 128 -6.53 -15.80 12.12
CA LEU A 128 -7.25 -15.15 11.04
C LEU A 128 -7.81 -16.19 10.04
N GLU A 129 -8.98 -15.89 9.50
CA GLU A 129 -9.57 -16.70 8.43
C GLU A 129 -8.69 -16.70 7.17
N ASN A 130 -8.64 -17.83 6.49
CA ASN A 130 -7.79 -17.99 5.30
C ASN A 130 -8.47 -17.53 3.99
N ASN A 131 -9.78 -17.28 4.01
CA ASN A 131 -10.54 -16.94 2.81
C ASN A 131 -10.58 -15.42 2.55
N GLN A 132 -9.43 -14.79 2.52
CA GLN A 132 -9.32 -13.37 2.18
C GLN A 132 -8.60 -13.20 0.84
N PRO A 133 -8.96 -12.18 0.05
CA PRO A 133 -8.27 -11.92 -1.21
C PRO A 133 -6.80 -11.58 -0.97
N VAL A 134 -5.94 -12.12 -1.82
CA VAL A 134 -4.49 -11.87 -1.79
C VAL A 134 -4.08 -10.76 -2.76
N TYR A 135 -5.00 -10.38 -3.68
CA TYR A 135 -4.84 -9.28 -4.61
C TYR A 135 -6.20 -8.63 -4.89
N ILE A 136 -6.22 -7.31 -4.85
CA ILE A 136 -7.40 -6.48 -5.12
C ILE A 136 -6.99 -5.37 -6.07
N THR A 137 -7.78 -5.15 -7.12
CA THR A 137 -7.61 -3.99 -7.98
C THR A 137 -8.94 -3.37 -8.34
N ALA A 138 -8.99 -2.04 -8.34
CA ALA A 138 -10.19 -1.27 -8.69
C ALA A 138 -9.93 -0.42 -9.92
N LYS A 139 -10.85 -0.47 -10.90
CA LYS A 139 -10.83 0.38 -12.10
C LYS A 139 -11.81 1.54 -11.93
N ALA A 140 -11.53 2.44 -11.00
CA ALA A 140 -12.38 3.59 -10.71
C ALA A 140 -12.51 4.57 -11.88
N GLU A 141 -11.46 4.71 -12.70
CA GLU A 141 -11.41 5.61 -13.85
C GLU A 141 -12.12 5.06 -15.10
N ALA A 142 -12.52 3.79 -15.11
CA ALA A 142 -13.25 3.23 -16.22
C ALA A 142 -14.63 3.88 -16.37
N ARG A 143 -15.21 3.85 -17.60
CA ARG A 143 -16.62 4.29 -17.81
C ARG A 143 -17.53 3.47 -16.89
N LYS A 144 -18.58 4.09 -16.35
CA LYS A 144 -19.50 3.51 -15.35
C LYS A 144 -19.83 2.03 -15.53
N PRO A 145 -20.27 1.53 -16.71
CA PRO A 145 -20.62 0.11 -16.85
C PRO A 145 -19.43 -0.85 -16.77
N TYR A 146 -18.19 -0.34 -16.82
CA TYR A 146 -16.95 -1.13 -16.78
C TYR A 146 -16.16 -0.94 -15.48
N ARG A 147 -16.72 -0.24 -14.50
CA ARG A 147 -16.12 -0.10 -13.18
C ARG A 147 -16.28 -1.40 -12.42
N VAL A 148 -15.20 -2.08 -12.19
CA VAL A 148 -15.19 -3.34 -11.45
C VAL A 148 -14.04 -3.35 -10.45
N THR A 149 -14.29 -3.93 -9.28
CA THR A 149 -13.26 -4.38 -8.37
C THR A 149 -12.98 -5.85 -8.66
N THR A 150 -11.73 -6.20 -8.88
CA THR A 150 -11.31 -7.58 -9.08
C THR A 150 -10.60 -8.07 -7.83
N LEU A 151 -11.06 -9.18 -7.29
CA LEU A 151 -10.47 -9.88 -6.15
C LEU A 151 -9.85 -11.18 -6.65
N ILE A 152 -8.64 -11.48 -6.21
CA ILE A 152 -7.98 -12.78 -6.46
C ILE A 152 -7.68 -13.38 -5.09
N TYR A 153 -8.09 -14.61 -4.89
CA TYR A 153 -7.91 -15.38 -3.67
C TYR A 153 -6.68 -16.31 -3.77
N ASP A 154 -6.25 -16.85 -2.64
CA ASP A 154 -5.05 -17.71 -2.53
C ASP A 154 -5.18 -19.00 -3.37
N ASP A 155 -6.40 -19.54 -3.49
CA ASP A 155 -6.73 -20.69 -4.35
C ASP A 155 -6.84 -20.34 -5.84
N ARG A 156 -6.49 -19.09 -6.23
CA ARG A 156 -6.61 -18.52 -7.57
C ARG A 156 -8.05 -18.31 -8.05
N HIS A 157 -9.04 -18.44 -7.19
CA HIS A 157 -10.38 -17.97 -7.50
C HIS A 157 -10.37 -16.47 -7.81
N ILE A 158 -11.13 -16.06 -8.83
CA ILE A 158 -11.24 -14.65 -9.25
C ILE A 158 -12.68 -14.22 -9.16
N GLU A 159 -12.92 -13.17 -8.41
CA GLU A 159 -14.22 -12.52 -8.30
C GLU A 159 -14.17 -11.12 -8.90
N LYS A 160 -15.24 -10.72 -9.60
CA LYS A 160 -15.40 -9.36 -10.15
C LYS A 160 -16.68 -8.76 -9.60
N ILE A 161 -16.54 -7.71 -8.84
CA ILE A 161 -17.64 -6.99 -8.21
C ILE A 161 -17.87 -5.68 -8.98
N PRO A 162 -19.05 -5.48 -9.60
CA PRO A 162 -19.40 -4.21 -10.21
C PRO A 162 -19.45 -3.10 -9.16
N VAL A 163 -18.83 -1.96 -9.43
CA VAL A 163 -18.88 -0.80 -8.55
C VAL A 163 -20.11 0.01 -8.91
N HIS A 164 -21.17 -0.10 -8.11
CA HIS A 164 -22.36 0.74 -8.22
C HIS A 164 -22.19 2.04 -7.42
N GLU A 165 -22.78 3.15 -7.88
CA GLU A 165 -22.69 4.46 -7.20
C GLU A 165 -23.11 4.43 -5.72
N ALA A 166 -24.01 3.53 -5.34
CA ALA A 166 -24.44 3.35 -3.95
C ALA A 166 -23.38 2.75 -3.02
N ALA A 167 -22.38 2.05 -3.57
CA ALA A 167 -21.33 1.42 -2.76
C ALA A 167 -20.21 2.41 -2.37
N ILE A 168 -20.10 3.53 -3.07
CA ILE A 168 -19.05 4.55 -2.82
C ILE A 168 -19.41 5.43 -1.61
N ALA A 169 -20.66 5.46 -1.20
CA ALA A 169 -21.15 6.28 -0.07
C ALA A 169 -20.83 5.68 1.33
N HIS A 170 -20.24 4.49 1.40
CA HIS A 170 -20.02 3.76 2.66
C HIS A 170 -18.58 3.23 2.87
N ILE A 171 -17.59 3.74 2.12
CA ILE A 171 -16.17 3.42 2.37
C ILE A 171 -15.45 4.64 2.95
#